data_5d14f27729693976643dae3d5f398900
#
_entry.id   5d14f27729693976643dae3d5f398900
#
_cell.length_a   1.000
_cell.length_b   1.000
_cell.length_c   1.000
_cell.angle_alpha   90.00
_cell.angle_beta   90.00
_cell.angle_gamma   90.00
#
_symmetry.space_group_name_H-M   'P 1'
#
loop_
_entity.id
_entity.type
_entity.pdbx_description
1 polymer ?
#
loop_
_entity_poly.entity_id
_entity_poly.type
_entity_poly.pdbx_seq_one_letter_code
_entity_poly.pdbx_strand_id
1 'polypeptide(L)'
;VYMWDGQFAKAAEYARKAIDKSGATPMSESQWHNPTTGFNTATSAWMWYLHPTASNMGNLANFIGHISNEADWGYASLSKLQMARSLYDAIPATDFRKYSYLDPDRSTYAYQSVRGNAWLDEQPDYMSLKFRPVGGDYNTYSVGAAADIPVMRVEEMYLIEAEAVGAS
;
A
#
# COMPACT_ATOMS: atom_id res chain seq x y z
N VAL A 1 12.42 3.68 17.09
CA VAL A 1 13.66 3.98 17.85
C VAL A 1 13.96 2.83 18.82
N TYR A 2 13.13 2.53 19.83
CA TYR A 2 13.43 1.53 20.87
C TYR A 2 13.73 0.11 20.34
N MET A 3 13.07 -0.34 19.24
CA MET A 3 13.38 -1.62 18.59
C MET A 3 14.86 -1.67 18.14
N TRP A 4 15.32 -0.63 17.44
CA TRP A 4 16.68 -0.53 16.93
C TRP A 4 17.75 -0.34 18.01
N ASP A 5 17.33 0.13 19.20
CA ASP A 5 18.18 0.31 20.37
C ASP A 5 18.18 -0.92 21.31
N GLY A 6 17.48 -2.00 20.93
CA GLY A 6 17.39 -3.22 21.72
C GLY A 6 16.56 -3.10 23.00
N GLN A 7 15.81 -1.99 23.19
CA GLN A 7 14.95 -1.77 24.36
C GLN A 7 13.54 -2.35 24.11
N PHE A 8 13.46 -3.66 23.95
CA PHE A 8 12.23 -4.34 23.51
C PHE A 8 11.03 -4.10 24.43
N ALA A 9 11.22 -4.12 25.75
CA ALA A 9 10.12 -3.84 26.69
C ALA A 9 9.51 -2.45 26.46
N LYS A 10 10.33 -1.42 26.22
CA LYS A 10 9.84 -0.07 25.93
C LYS A 10 9.22 -0.01 24.53
N ALA A 11 9.78 -0.72 23.54
CA ALA A 11 9.20 -0.78 22.21
C ALA A 11 7.77 -1.32 22.27
N ALA A 12 7.54 -2.43 22.93
CA ALA A 12 6.22 -3.01 23.14
C ALA A 12 5.28 -2.04 23.89
N GLU A 13 5.74 -1.45 25.00
CA GLU A 13 4.95 -0.50 25.80
C GLU A 13 4.48 0.70 24.96
N TYR A 14 5.39 1.33 24.20
CA TYR A 14 5.03 2.50 23.39
C TYR A 14 4.22 2.16 22.17
N ALA A 15 4.43 1.00 21.54
CA ALA A 15 3.58 0.51 20.47
C ALA A 15 2.14 0.29 20.98
N ARG A 16 1.96 -0.38 22.12
CA ARG A 16 0.65 -0.55 22.75
C ARG A 16 -0.01 0.77 23.08
N LYS A 17 0.72 1.71 23.68
CA LYS A 17 0.18 3.05 23.94
C LYS A 17 -0.28 3.79 22.69
N ALA A 18 0.46 3.65 21.58
CA ALA A 18 0.08 4.24 20.31
C ALA A 18 -1.21 3.62 19.75
N ILE A 19 -1.35 2.30 19.81
CA ILE A 19 -2.57 1.58 19.42
C ILE A 19 -3.77 2.09 20.23
N ASP A 20 -3.64 2.06 21.55
CA ASP A 20 -4.76 2.36 22.47
C ASP A 20 -5.19 3.84 22.41
N LYS A 21 -4.26 4.76 22.13
CA LYS A 21 -4.56 6.20 22.16
C LYS A 21 -4.93 6.77 20.80
N SER A 22 -4.51 6.16 19.70
CA SER A 22 -4.79 6.69 18.36
C SER A 22 -6.23 6.53 17.94
N GLY A 23 -6.93 5.50 18.45
CA GLY A 23 -8.24 5.08 17.95
C GLY A 23 -8.18 4.48 16.54
N ALA A 24 -6.97 4.30 15.99
CA ALA A 24 -6.79 3.73 14.67
C ALA A 24 -7.07 2.21 14.68
N THR A 25 -7.63 1.72 13.59
CA THR A 25 -7.95 0.30 13.41
C THR A 25 -7.33 -0.22 12.11
N PRO A 26 -6.83 -1.46 12.06
CA PRO A 26 -6.29 -2.03 10.83
C PRO A 26 -7.28 -1.96 9.66
N MET A 27 -6.76 -1.83 8.46
CA MET A 27 -7.60 -1.85 7.26
C MET A 27 -8.31 -3.19 7.13
N SER A 28 -9.61 -3.12 6.79
CA SER A 28 -10.35 -4.31 6.36
C SER A 28 -9.91 -4.75 4.97
N GLU A 29 -10.21 -6.01 4.61
CA GLU A 29 -9.96 -6.53 3.26
C GLU A 29 -10.62 -5.66 2.18
N SER A 30 -11.86 -5.23 2.38
CA SER A 30 -12.59 -4.39 1.44
C SER A 30 -11.97 -2.98 1.27
N GLN A 31 -11.43 -2.40 2.33
CA GLN A 31 -10.68 -1.14 2.23
C GLN A 31 -9.36 -1.34 1.49
N TRP A 32 -8.66 -2.44 1.78
CA TRP A 32 -7.37 -2.76 1.17
C TRP A 32 -7.49 -2.96 -0.35
N HIS A 33 -8.51 -3.67 -0.81
CA HIS A 33 -8.71 -4.00 -2.22
C HIS A 33 -9.53 -2.99 -3.01
N ASN A 34 -9.99 -1.90 -2.38
CA ASN A 34 -10.78 -0.90 -3.10
C ASN A 34 -9.99 -0.31 -4.29
N PRO A 35 -10.46 -0.47 -5.53
CA PRO A 35 -9.72 -0.05 -6.72
C PRO A 35 -9.59 1.47 -6.86
N THR A 36 -10.44 2.26 -6.20
CA THR A 36 -10.46 3.72 -6.33
C THR A 36 -9.90 4.45 -5.11
N THR A 37 -9.94 3.84 -3.91
CA THR A 37 -9.52 4.48 -2.66
C THR A 37 -8.44 3.72 -1.89
N GLY A 38 -8.09 2.50 -2.32
CA GLY A 38 -7.07 1.69 -1.67
C GLY A 38 -5.69 2.34 -1.77
N PHE A 39 -5.04 2.62 -0.62
CA PHE A 39 -3.71 3.22 -0.50
C PHE A 39 -3.47 4.55 -1.26
N ASN A 40 -4.53 5.30 -1.53
CA ASN A 40 -4.46 6.64 -2.10
C ASN A 40 -5.29 7.66 -1.33
N THR A 41 -6.09 7.20 -0.38
CA THR A 41 -6.93 8.02 0.50
C THR A 41 -6.76 7.54 1.93
N ALA A 42 -6.57 8.47 2.87
CA ALA A 42 -6.39 8.15 4.28
C ALA A 42 -7.57 7.33 4.83
N THR A 43 -7.25 6.31 5.60
CA THR A 43 -8.22 5.43 6.26
C THR A 43 -8.07 5.50 7.78
N SER A 44 -8.96 4.83 8.51
CA SER A 44 -8.87 4.67 9.96
C SER A 44 -7.57 4.00 10.45
N ALA A 45 -6.84 3.33 9.56
CA ALA A 45 -5.57 2.69 9.89
C ALA A 45 -4.37 3.65 9.86
N TRP A 46 -4.51 4.83 9.27
CA TRP A 46 -3.40 5.75 9.05
C TRP A 46 -3.28 6.75 10.21
N MET A 47 -2.28 6.58 11.04
CA MET A 47 -2.01 7.42 12.20
C MET A 47 -1.34 8.74 11.81
N TRP A 48 -0.55 8.69 10.73
CA TRP A 48 0.10 9.86 10.15
C TRP A 48 0.26 9.69 8.65
N TYR A 49 -0.05 10.73 7.89
CA TYR A 49 0.04 10.75 6.43
C TYR A 49 0.28 12.17 5.91
N LEU A 50 0.81 12.26 4.70
CA LEU A 50 0.91 13.51 3.97
C LEU A 50 -0.32 13.63 3.07
N HIS A 51 -0.84 14.85 2.95
CA HIS A 51 -2.01 15.16 2.12
C HIS A 51 -1.61 16.14 1.01
N PRO A 52 -1.00 15.68 -0.09
CA PRO A 52 -0.71 16.55 -1.24
C PRO A 52 -1.99 16.90 -1.97
N THR A 53 -1.96 18.06 -2.63
CA THR A 53 -3.06 18.55 -3.46
C THR A 53 -2.64 18.58 -4.93
N ALA A 54 -3.59 18.66 -5.84
CA ALA A 54 -3.31 18.74 -7.27
C ALA A 54 -2.36 19.89 -7.62
N SER A 55 -2.42 21.01 -6.89
CA SER A 55 -1.51 22.15 -7.07
C SER A 55 -0.05 21.87 -6.67
N ASN A 56 0.17 20.89 -5.78
CA ASN A 56 1.51 20.44 -5.37
C ASN A 56 2.08 19.37 -6.30
N MET A 57 1.26 18.74 -7.14
CA MET A 57 1.61 17.60 -7.99
C MET A 57 1.92 18.01 -9.43
N GLY A 58 2.58 19.14 -9.62
CA GLY A 58 2.95 19.67 -10.95
C GLY A 58 4.08 18.92 -11.67
N ASN A 59 4.58 17.81 -11.14
CA ASN A 59 5.70 17.06 -11.70
C ASN A 59 5.34 15.59 -11.93
N LEU A 60 5.74 15.04 -13.07
CA LEU A 60 5.60 13.62 -13.41
C LEU A 60 6.35 12.68 -12.43
N ALA A 61 7.44 13.15 -11.83
CA ALA A 61 8.24 12.43 -10.85
C ALA A 61 7.66 12.61 -9.42
N ASN A 62 6.39 12.27 -9.24
CA ASN A 62 5.72 12.29 -7.94
C ASN A 62 5.65 10.88 -7.32
N PHE A 63 5.19 10.77 -6.07
CA PHE A 63 5.12 9.50 -5.35
C PHE A 63 4.35 8.42 -6.11
N ILE A 64 3.16 8.73 -6.61
CA ILE A 64 2.34 7.76 -7.38
C ILE A 64 3.03 7.38 -8.69
N GLY A 65 3.64 8.30 -9.40
CA GLY A 65 4.41 8.03 -10.62
C GLY A 65 5.62 7.11 -10.41
N HIS A 66 6.11 6.99 -9.16
CA HIS A 66 7.18 6.05 -8.81
C HIS A 66 6.67 4.68 -8.38
N ILE A 67 5.48 4.58 -7.79
CA ILE A 67 5.07 3.38 -7.06
C ILE A 67 3.80 2.70 -7.62
N SER A 68 2.95 3.43 -8.34
CA SER A 68 1.71 2.89 -8.89
C SER A 68 1.90 2.33 -10.29
N ASN A 69 1.79 1.02 -10.44
CA ASN A 69 1.85 0.38 -11.76
C ASN A 69 0.70 0.76 -12.70
N GLU A 70 -0.39 1.32 -12.16
CA GLU A 70 -1.54 1.75 -12.97
C GLU A 70 -1.37 3.16 -13.55
N ALA A 71 -0.42 3.96 -13.07
CA ALA A 71 -0.17 5.30 -13.60
C ALA A 71 0.42 5.28 -15.02
N ASP A 72 -0.06 6.16 -15.90
CA ASP A 72 0.49 6.36 -17.25
C ASP A 72 1.58 7.42 -17.31
N TRP A 73 2.11 7.81 -16.17
CA TRP A 73 3.18 8.80 -16.05
C TRP A 73 4.27 8.32 -15.11
N GLY A 74 5.39 9.02 -15.13
CA GLY A 74 6.53 8.73 -14.26
C GLY A 74 7.21 7.42 -14.59
N TYR A 75 7.95 6.90 -13.63
CA TYR A 75 8.76 5.68 -13.83
C TYR A 75 7.93 4.41 -13.91
N ALA A 76 6.78 4.37 -13.25
CA ALA A 76 5.90 3.21 -13.27
C ALA A 76 5.30 2.93 -14.66
N SER A 77 5.22 3.92 -15.55
CA SER A 77 4.82 3.73 -16.94
C SER A 77 5.90 3.03 -17.78
N LEU A 78 7.17 3.15 -17.36
CA LEU A 78 8.34 2.60 -18.07
C LEU A 78 8.74 1.22 -17.56
N SER A 79 8.53 0.95 -16.26
CA SER A 79 8.94 -0.30 -15.63
C SER A 79 7.96 -0.69 -14.53
N LYS A 80 7.36 -1.87 -14.66
CA LYS A 80 6.37 -2.36 -13.69
C LYS A 80 7.04 -2.97 -12.47
N LEU A 81 6.57 -2.59 -11.29
CA LEU A 81 7.00 -3.15 -10.00
C LEU A 81 6.34 -4.51 -9.78
N GLN A 82 7.14 -5.54 -9.64
CA GLN A 82 6.70 -6.92 -9.46
C GLN A 82 7.25 -7.48 -8.16
N MET A 83 6.50 -8.37 -7.54
CA MET A 83 6.99 -9.20 -6.44
C MET A 83 7.79 -10.39 -7.00
N ALA A 84 8.85 -10.79 -6.32
CA ALA A 84 9.53 -12.05 -6.65
C ALA A 84 8.55 -13.23 -6.45
N ARG A 85 8.52 -14.17 -7.41
CA ARG A 85 7.65 -15.35 -7.36
C ARG A 85 7.78 -16.12 -6.04
N SER A 86 9.01 -16.32 -5.57
CA SER A 86 9.25 -17.05 -4.31
C SER A 86 8.60 -16.38 -3.09
N LEU A 87 8.54 -15.06 -3.06
CA LEU A 87 7.83 -14.34 -2.00
C LEU A 87 6.32 -14.45 -2.17
N TYR A 88 5.82 -14.33 -3.39
CA TYR A 88 4.39 -14.50 -3.68
C TYR A 88 3.90 -15.89 -3.27
N ASP A 89 4.64 -16.94 -3.64
CA ASP A 89 4.31 -18.33 -3.30
C ASP A 89 4.34 -18.58 -1.78
N ALA A 90 5.21 -17.86 -1.04
CA ALA A 90 5.31 -17.97 0.42
C ALA A 90 4.15 -17.27 1.18
N ILE A 91 3.41 -16.37 0.55
CA ILE A 91 2.25 -15.73 1.20
C ILE A 91 1.11 -16.75 1.27
N PRO A 92 0.56 -17.05 2.48
CA PRO A 92 -0.58 -17.93 2.62
C PRO A 92 -1.79 -17.47 1.80
N ALA A 93 -2.57 -18.40 1.25
CA ALA A 93 -3.80 -18.06 0.52
C ALA A 93 -4.88 -17.40 1.40
N THR A 94 -4.78 -17.57 2.72
CA THR A 94 -5.66 -16.92 3.71
C THR A 94 -5.28 -15.46 3.99
N ASP A 95 -4.11 -15.01 3.52
CA ASP A 95 -3.69 -13.62 3.65
C ASP A 95 -4.20 -12.82 2.46
N PHE A 96 -5.25 -12.03 2.67
CA PHE A 96 -5.87 -11.23 1.60
C PHE A 96 -4.90 -10.23 0.95
N ARG A 97 -3.80 -9.87 1.62
CA ARG A 97 -2.78 -8.96 1.05
C ARG A 97 -2.06 -9.57 -0.15
N LYS A 98 -2.05 -10.90 -0.27
CA LYS A 98 -1.56 -11.62 -1.44
C LYS A 98 -2.24 -11.14 -2.73
N TYR A 99 -3.51 -10.85 -2.64
CA TYR A 99 -4.35 -10.43 -3.77
C TYR A 99 -4.14 -8.98 -4.22
N SER A 100 -3.17 -8.28 -3.61
CA SER A 100 -2.65 -7.00 -4.13
C SER A 100 -1.64 -7.17 -5.27
N TYR A 101 -1.31 -8.42 -5.60
CA TYR A 101 -0.38 -8.75 -6.67
C TYR A 101 -1.11 -9.55 -7.74
N LEU A 102 -0.85 -9.22 -9.00
CA LEU A 102 -1.49 -9.87 -10.13
C LEU A 102 -1.07 -11.34 -10.22
N ASP A 103 -1.99 -12.25 -9.96
CA ASP A 103 -1.71 -13.67 -10.05
C ASP A 103 -1.65 -14.14 -11.53
N PRO A 104 -0.88 -15.21 -11.82
CA PRO A 104 -0.76 -15.73 -13.19
C PRO A 104 -2.10 -16.10 -13.84
N ASP A 105 -3.05 -16.60 -13.03
CA ASP A 105 -4.36 -17.05 -13.52
C ASP A 105 -5.37 -15.91 -13.64
N ARG A 106 -5.01 -14.68 -13.23
CA ARG A 106 -5.89 -13.50 -13.24
C ARG A 106 -7.18 -13.72 -12.44
N SER A 107 -7.16 -14.56 -11.41
CA SER A 107 -8.33 -15.02 -10.67
C SER A 107 -8.59 -14.27 -9.36
N THR A 108 -7.71 -13.33 -8.96
CA THR A 108 -7.73 -12.67 -7.66
C THR A 108 -8.30 -11.25 -7.70
N TYR A 109 -8.41 -10.61 -6.53
CA TYR A 109 -8.83 -9.20 -6.40
C TYR A 109 -7.90 -8.21 -7.13
N ALA A 110 -6.64 -8.56 -7.35
CA ALA A 110 -5.73 -7.75 -8.16
C ALA A 110 -6.23 -7.52 -9.58
N TYR A 111 -7.09 -8.42 -10.09
CA TYR A 111 -7.75 -8.28 -11.38
C TYR A 111 -8.74 -7.11 -11.43
N GLN A 112 -9.08 -6.52 -10.30
CA GLN A 112 -9.94 -5.34 -10.20
C GLN A 112 -9.12 -4.06 -10.36
N SER A 113 -8.68 -3.77 -11.56
CA SER A 113 -7.97 -2.53 -11.87
C SER A 113 -8.94 -1.44 -12.35
N VAL A 114 -8.60 -0.20 -12.07
CA VAL A 114 -9.29 0.96 -12.66
C VAL A 114 -9.08 1.07 -14.18
N ARG A 115 -8.06 0.40 -14.71
CA ARG A 115 -7.77 0.34 -16.15
C ARG A 115 -8.52 -0.78 -16.88
N GLY A 116 -9.19 -1.66 -16.13
CA GLY A 116 -9.96 -2.77 -16.67
C GLY A 116 -9.13 -4.01 -16.98
N ASN A 117 -9.83 -5.14 -17.22
CA ASN A 117 -9.25 -6.46 -17.32
C ASN A 117 -8.38 -6.61 -18.59
N ALA A 118 -8.81 -6.05 -19.72
CA ALA A 118 -8.04 -6.14 -20.97
C ALA A 118 -6.63 -5.56 -20.84
N TRP A 119 -6.47 -4.50 -20.06
CA TRP A 119 -5.15 -3.96 -19.77
C TRP A 119 -4.36 -4.87 -18.82
N LEU A 120 -5.01 -5.45 -17.79
CA LEU A 120 -4.37 -6.36 -16.85
C LEU A 120 -3.86 -7.63 -17.55
N ASP A 121 -4.58 -8.15 -18.55
CA ASP A 121 -4.18 -9.35 -19.29
C ASP A 121 -2.81 -9.21 -19.98
N GLU A 122 -2.43 -7.97 -20.32
CA GLU A 122 -1.15 -7.64 -20.95
C GLU A 122 -0.03 -7.39 -19.92
N GLN A 123 -0.36 -7.33 -18.62
CA GLN A 123 0.61 -6.99 -17.59
C GLN A 123 1.38 -8.22 -17.08
N PRO A 124 2.62 -8.01 -16.58
CA PRO A 124 3.42 -9.11 -16.06
C PRO A 124 2.81 -9.69 -14.76
N ASP A 125 2.98 -11.00 -14.58
CA ASP A 125 2.60 -11.69 -13.36
C ASP A 125 3.26 -11.06 -12.13
N TYR A 126 2.58 -11.15 -11.00
CA TYR A 126 3.04 -10.63 -9.70
C TYR A 126 3.19 -9.10 -9.66
N MET A 127 2.65 -8.37 -10.63
CA MET A 127 2.63 -6.91 -10.63
C MET A 127 1.84 -6.38 -9.44
N SER A 128 2.40 -5.40 -8.72
CA SER A 128 1.73 -4.77 -7.56
C SER A 128 0.64 -3.80 -8.00
N LEU A 129 -0.56 -3.94 -7.45
CA LEU A 129 -1.69 -3.00 -7.57
C LEU A 129 -2.04 -2.36 -6.23
N LYS A 130 -1.13 -2.38 -5.25
CA LYS A 130 -1.38 -1.84 -3.92
C LYS A 130 -1.60 -0.33 -3.91
N PHE A 131 -0.72 0.41 -4.58
CA PHE A 131 -0.81 1.87 -4.68
C PHE A 131 -1.45 2.26 -6.00
N ARG A 132 -2.48 3.11 -5.94
CA ARG A 132 -3.32 3.43 -7.09
C ARG A 132 -3.45 4.95 -7.26
N PRO A 133 -3.69 5.46 -8.48
CA PRO A 133 -4.05 6.86 -8.70
C PRO A 133 -5.35 7.23 -8.00
N VAL A 134 -5.44 8.46 -7.50
CA VAL A 134 -6.64 8.98 -6.85
C VAL A 134 -7.84 8.95 -7.80
N GLY A 135 -8.97 8.45 -7.30
CA GLY A 135 -10.21 8.35 -8.07
C GLY A 135 -10.11 7.46 -9.31
N GLY A 136 -9.02 6.69 -9.43
CA GLY A 136 -8.75 5.89 -10.62
C GLY A 136 -8.26 6.71 -11.82
N ASP A 137 -7.90 7.98 -11.65
CA ASP A 137 -7.37 8.80 -12.73
C ASP A 137 -5.90 8.45 -13.01
N TYR A 138 -5.70 7.50 -13.91
CA TYR A 138 -4.38 7.02 -14.30
C TYR A 138 -3.75 7.83 -15.45
N ASN A 139 -4.45 8.80 -16.04
CA ASN A 139 -3.99 9.58 -17.17
C ASN A 139 -3.48 10.97 -16.78
N THR A 140 -4.07 11.59 -15.75
CA THR A 140 -3.80 12.98 -15.39
C THR A 140 -2.87 13.03 -14.17
N TYR A 141 -1.57 13.17 -14.38
CA TYR A 141 -0.59 13.10 -13.29
C TYR A 141 -0.83 14.12 -12.16
N SER A 142 -1.35 15.31 -12.45
CA SER A 142 -1.63 16.32 -11.43
C SER A 142 -2.85 15.96 -10.56
N VAL A 143 -3.78 15.18 -11.08
CA VAL A 143 -4.98 14.72 -10.36
C VAL A 143 -4.73 13.38 -9.70
N GLY A 144 -4.39 12.36 -10.48
CA GLY A 144 -4.21 11.00 -9.98
C GLY A 144 -3.04 10.84 -8.99
N ALA A 145 -2.08 11.75 -8.99
CA ALA A 145 -0.97 11.76 -8.06
C ALA A 145 -1.24 12.51 -6.75
N ALA A 146 -2.35 13.23 -6.63
CA ALA A 146 -2.74 13.94 -5.40
C ALA A 146 -3.26 12.97 -4.32
N ALA A 147 -2.56 11.84 -4.17
CA ALA A 147 -2.89 10.77 -3.24
C ALA A 147 -2.34 11.09 -1.85
N ASP A 148 -3.10 10.70 -0.83
CA ASP A 148 -2.57 10.65 0.53
C ASP A 148 -1.43 9.63 0.61
N ILE A 149 -0.35 10.00 1.30
CA ILE A 149 0.85 9.17 1.42
C ILE A 149 0.97 8.68 2.86
N PRO A 150 0.77 7.37 3.12
CA PRO A 150 0.89 6.84 4.47
C PRO A 150 2.34 6.92 4.95
N VAL A 151 2.55 7.61 6.09
CA VAL A 151 3.84 7.68 6.78
C VAL A 151 3.88 6.71 7.95
N MET A 152 2.76 6.59 8.68
CA MET A 152 2.64 5.68 9.81
C MET A 152 1.24 5.06 9.85
N ARG A 153 1.18 3.75 9.95
CA ARG A 153 -0.06 3.00 10.05
C ARG A 153 -0.09 2.19 11.35
N VAL A 154 -1.28 1.95 11.87
CA VAL A 154 -1.46 1.20 13.12
C VAL A 154 -0.97 -0.25 13.02
N GLU A 155 -1.01 -0.85 11.84
CA GLU A 155 -0.49 -2.21 11.62
C GLU A 155 1.02 -2.30 11.93
N GLU A 156 1.78 -1.23 11.68
CA GLU A 156 3.20 -1.17 12.08
C GLU A 156 3.36 -1.24 13.60
N MET A 157 2.47 -0.62 14.35
CA MET A 157 2.50 -0.67 15.81
C MET A 157 2.24 -2.09 16.33
N TYR A 158 1.31 -2.83 15.73
CA TYR A 158 1.06 -4.24 16.05
C TYR A 158 2.28 -5.13 15.73
N LEU A 159 2.95 -4.87 14.61
CA LEU A 159 4.16 -5.61 14.23
C LEU A 159 5.34 -5.33 15.18
N ILE A 160 5.53 -4.05 15.56
CA ILE A 160 6.56 -3.67 16.53
C ILE A 160 6.29 -4.33 17.88
N GLU A 161 5.06 -4.33 18.36
CA GLU A 161 4.69 -4.99 19.61
C GLU A 161 4.97 -6.49 19.55
N ALA A 162 4.52 -7.15 18.49
CA ALA A 162 4.70 -8.59 18.32
C ALA A 162 6.19 -8.99 18.27
N GLU A 163 7.00 -8.25 17.51
CA GLU A 163 8.45 -8.48 17.42
C GLU A 163 9.13 -8.22 18.76
N ALA A 164 8.79 -7.13 19.43
CA ALA A 164 9.38 -6.76 20.71
C ALA A 164 9.07 -7.77 21.83
N VAL A 165 7.86 -8.31 21.87
CA VAL A 165 7.46 -9.36 22.82
C VAL A 165 8.14 -10.69 22.51
N GLY A 166 8.31 -11.04 21.23
CA GLY A 166 8.98 -12.27 20.80
C GLY A 166 10.51 -12.25 20.99
N ALA A 167 11.11 -11.07 21.14
CA ALA A 167 12.55 -10.87 21.32
C ALA A 167 12.98 -10.67 22.79
N SER A 168 12.02 -10.57 23.72
CA SER A 168 12.24 -10.31 25.15
C SER A 168 12.38 -11.56 26.00
#